data_f9033fbfc7c36ce909f2c4d0058a4e2f
#
_entry.id   f9033fbfc7c36ce909f2c4d0058a4e2f
#
_cell.length_a   1.000
_cell.length_b   1.000
_cell.length_c   1.000
_cell.angle_alpha   90.00
_cell.angle_beta   90.00
_cell.angle_gamma   90.00
#
_symmetry.space_group_name_H-M   'P 1'
#
loop_
_entity.id
_entity.type
_entity.pdbx_description
1 polymer ?
#
loop_
_entity_poly.entity_id
_entity_poly.type
_entity_poly.pdbx_seq_one_letter_code
_entity_poly.pdbx_strand_id
1 'polypeptide(L)'
;MRSVADFLNLQERTKRDMENARNFAIQKFAMDLLDSVDNFDRALTAVPEDKASAPKSDENKEFLDLVSGLKMTEGILLSTLKKHGLERFDPSEPQEDGKPQKFNPNVHEATFMTKVDGMEDGDVMFTQSKGFKLNGRVLRVRTIVTRRERRNIG
;
A
#
# COMPACT_ATOMS: atom_id res chain seq x y z
N MET A 1 25.57 -5.71 43.05
CA MET A 1 24.61 -4.73 42.44
C MET A 1 24.72 -4.60 40.93
N ARG A 2 25.91 -4.53 40.34
CA ARG A 2 26.06 -4.49 38.87
C ARG A 2 25.41 -5.71 38.17
N SER A 3 25.61 -6.91 38.67
CA SER A 3 25.08 -8.15 38.02
C SER A 3 23.54 -8.21 37.96
N VAL A 4 22.82 -7.64 38.92
CA VAL A 4 21.35 -7.62 38.92
C VAL A 4 20.84 -6.61 37.90
N ALA A 5 21.46 -5.42 37.81
CA ALA A 5 21.14 -4.42 36.83
C ALA A 5 21.41 -4.94 35.39
N ASP A 6 22.55 -5.61 35.19
CA ASP A 6 22.92 -6.21 33.92
C ASP A 6 21.94 -7.33 33.52
N PHE A 7 21.49 -8.14 34.47
CA PHE A 7 20.48 -9.17 34.24
C PHE A 7 19.13 -8.57 33.83
N LEU A 8 18.65 -7.54 34.54
CA LEU A 8 17.40 -6.86 34.23
C LEU A 8 17.44 -6.20 32.86
N ASN A 9 18.56 -5.54 32.54
CA ASN A 9 18.77 -4.93 31.22
C ASN A 9 18.78 -5.98 30.10
N LEU A 10 19.43 -7.13 30.30
CA LEU A 10 19.46 -8.24 29.38
C LEU A 10 18.04 -8.81 29.17
N GLN A 11 17.30 -8.99 30.25
CA GLN A 11 15.92 -9.48 30.19
C GLN A 11 15.01 -8.54 29.41
N GLU A 12 15.11 -7.25 29.67
CA GLU A 12 14.32 -6.25 28.95
C GLU A 12 14.69 -6.21 27.46
N ARG A 13 15.98 -6.26 27.14
CA ARG A 13 16.47 -6.32 25.76
C ARG A 13 15.96 -7.57 25.05
N THR A 14 16.08 -8.73 25.67
CA THR A 14 15.59 -10.00 25.12
C THR A 14 14.09 -9.95 24.86
N LYS A 15 13.30 -9.37 25.75
CA LYS A 15 11.86 -9.20 25.58
C LYS A 15 11.56 -8.33 24.36
N ARG A 16 12.24 -7.19 24.19
CA ARG A 16 12.08 -6.30 23.02
C ARG A 16 12.48 -7.00 21.72
N ASP A 17 13.59 -7.74 21.73
CA ASP A 17 14.09 -8.48 20.58
C ASP A 17 13.10 -9.59 20.16
N MET A 18 12.49 -10.27 21.13
CA MET A 18 11.44 -11.26 20.87
C MET A 18 10.16 -10.63 20.32
N GLU A 19 9.73 -9.49 20.85
CA GLU A 19 8.57 -8.75 20.34
C GLU A 19 8.82 -8.27 18.90
N ASN A 20 10.00 -7.71 18.62
CA ASN A 20 10.40 -7.30 17.28
C ASN A 20 10.45 -8.49 16.32
N ALA A 21 11.06 -9.61 16.73
CA ALA A 21 11.10 -10.82 15.92
C ALA A 21 9.70 -11.34 15.61
N ARG A 22 8.78 -11.32 16.59
CA ARG A 22 7.38 -11.72 16.39
C ARG A 22 6.64 -10.80 15.44
N ASN A 23 6.79 -9.47 15.61
CA ASN A 23 6.11 -8.47 14.81
C ASN A 23 6.54 -8.49 13.34
N PHE A 24 7.77 -8.91 13.06
CA PHE A 24 8.31 -8.94 11.69
C PHE A 24 8.54 -10.35 11.14
N ALA A 25 8.18 -11.40 11.90
CA ALA A 25 8.36 -12.79 11.46
C ALA A 25 7.62 -13.09 10.13
N ILE A 26 6.47 -12.45 9.91
CA ILE A 26 5.65 -12.62 8.71
C ILE A 26 5.99 -11.63 7.60
N GLN A 27 6.97 -10.73 7.81
CA GLN A 27 7.26 -9.65 6.85
C GLN A 27 7.56 -10.18 5.45
N LYS A 28 8.41 -11.20 5.34
CA LYS A 28 8.77 -11.79 4.04
C LYS A 28 7.56 -12.43 3.37
N PHE A 29 6.81 -13.24 4.13
CA PHE A 29 5.58 -13.86 3.64
C PHE A 29 4.56 -12.80 3.18
N ALA A 30 4.37 -11.74 3.98
CA ALA A 30 3.48 -10.65 3.62
C ALA A 30 3.93 -9.96 2.33
N MET A 31 5.23 -9.70 2.16
CA MET A 31 5.77 -9.10 0.93
C MET A 31 5.51 -9.97 -0.29
N ASP A 32 5.75 -11.28 -0.18
CA ASP A 32 5.51 -12.22 -1.28
C ASP A 32 4.00 -12.30 -1.65
N LEU A 33 3.12 -12.10 -0.67
CA LEU A 33 1.67 -12.09 -0.88
C LEU A 33 1.16 -10.80 -1.54
N LEU A 34 1.89 -9.68 -1.44
CA LEU A 34 1.49 -8.40 -2.03
C LEU A 34 1.33 -8.48 -3.56
N ASP A 35 2.09 -9.32 -4.23
CA ASP A 35 1.95 -9.54 -5.67
C ASP A 35 0.60 -10.16 -6.02
N SER A 36 0.08 -11.02 -5.15
CA SER A 36 -1.27 -11.59 -5.31
C SER A 36 -2.35 -10.52 -5.11
N VAL A 37 -2.19 -9.63 -4.13
CA VAL A 37 -3.10 -8.49 -3.91
C VAL A 37 -3.12 -7.56 -5.11
N ASP A 38 -1.96 -7.24 -5.70
CA ASP A 38 -1.87 -6.42 -6.91
C ASP A 38 -2.55 -7.08 -8.12
N ASN A 39 -2.50 -8.41 -8.21
CA ASN A 39 -3.20 -9.14 -9.26
C ASN A 39 -4.73 -9.05 -9.10
N PHE A 40 -5.26 -9.06 -7.88
CA PHE A 40 -6.68 -8.78 -7.62
C PHE A 40 -7.06 -7.37 -8.05
N ASP A 41 -6.29 -6.36 -7.67
CA ASP A 41 -6.50 -4.96 -8.10
C ASP A 41 -6.51 -4.87 -9.63
N ARG A 42 -5.53 -5.48 -10.29
CA ARG A 42 -5.44 -5.47 -11.76
C ARG A 42 -6.63 -6.16 -12.42
N ALA A 43 -7.05 -7.31 -11.89
CA ALA A 43 -8.21 -8.02 -12.40
C ALA A 43 -9.50 -7.22 -12.25
N LEU A 44 -9.69 -6.57 -11.11
CA LEU A 44 -10.87 -5.73 -10.86
C LEU A 44 -10.85 -4.43 -11.68
N THR A 45 -9.69 -3.83 -11.88
CA THR A 45 -9.54 -2.62 -12.72
C THR A 45 -9.71 -2.94 -14.20
N ALA A 46 -9.42 -4.16 -14.63
CA ALA A 46 -9.62 -4.60 -16.02
C ALA A 46 -11.11 -4.80 -16.37
N VAL A 47 -12.01 -4.86 -15.37
CA VAL A 47 -13.45 -4.94 -15.60
C VAL A 47 -13.97 -3.60 -16.07
N PRO A 48 -14.57 -3.49 -17.28
CA PRO A 48 -15.17 -2.24 -17.76
C PRO A 48 -16.30 -1.79 -16.83
N GLU A 49 -16.32 -0.49 -16.49
CA GLU A 49 -17.32 0.07 -15.57
C GLU A 49 -18.75 -0.07 -16.09
N ASP A 50 -18.96 0.07 -17.40
CA ASP A 50 -20.24 -0.13 -18.07
C ASP A 50 -20.79 -1.54 -17.85
N LYS A 51 -19.92 -2.54 -17.90
CA LYS A 51 -20.30 -3.95 -17.64
C LYS A 51 -20.46 -4.25 -16.17
N ALA A 52 -19.64 -3.67 -15.32
CA ALA A 52 -19.72 -3.85 -13.85
C ALA A 52 -20.95 -3.20 -13.24
N SER A 53 -21.44 -2.10 -13.84
CA SER A 53 -22.61 -1.32 -13.40
C SER A 53 -23.89 -1.66 -14.15
N ALA A 54 -23.83 -2.61 -15.11
CA ALA A 54 -24.98 -3.00 -15.89
C ALA A 54 -26.06 -3.66 -15.00
N PRO A 55 -27.35 -3.42 -15.31
CA PRO A 55 -28.42 -4.14 -14.61
C PRO A 55 -28.27 -5.65 -14.77
N LYS A 56 -28.53 -6.38 -13.68
CA LYS A 56 -28.43 -7.83 -13.68
C LYS A 56 -29.46 -8.44 -14.63
N SER A 57 -28.99 -9.22 -15.60
CA SER A 57 -29.79 -9.96 -16.58
C SER A 57 -29.29 -11.41 -16.65
N ASP A 58 -30.06 -12.29 -17.25
CA ASP A 58 -29.65 -13.69 -17.41
C ASP A 58 -28.35 -13.85 -18.22
N GLU A 59 -28.07 -12.90 -19.14
CA GLU A 59 -26.88 -12.93 -19.99
C GLU A 59 -25.59 -12.47 -19.25
N ASN A 60 -25.70 -11.60 -18.25
CA ASN A 60 -24.55 -11.04 -17.54
C ASN A 60 -24.43 -11.51 -16.09
N LYS A 61 -25.37 -12.31 -15.61
CA LYS A 61 -25.46 -12.75 -14.21
C LYS A 61 -24.18 -13.44 -13.75
N GLU A 62 -23.70 -14.41 -14.53
CA GLU A 62 -22.49 -15.18 -14.18
C GLU A 62 -21.24 -14.26 -14.10
N PHE A 63 -21.13 -13.32 -15.01
CA PHE A 63 -20.05 -12.34 -15.01
C PHE A 63 -20.10 -11.42 -13.78
N LEU A 64 -21.28 -10.89 -13.46
CA LEU A 64 -21.46 -10.01 -12.30
C LEU A 64 -21.25 -10.77 -10.99
N ASP A 65 -21.69 -12.01 -10.90
CA ASP A 65 -21.49 -12.87 -9.73
C ASP A 65 -19.98 -13.19 -9.56
N LEU A 66 -19.24 -13.42 -10.65
CA LEU A 66 -17.79 -13.60 -10.62
C LEU A 66 -17.06 -12.32 -10.13
N VAL A 67 -17.41 -11.16 -10.68
CA VAL A 67 -16.81 -9.87 -10.27
C VAL A 67 -17.10 -9.59 -8.79
N SER A 68 -18.33 -9.86 -8.35
CA SER A 68 -18.72 -9.71 -6.95
C SER A 68 -17.93 -10.66 -6.05
N GLY A 69 -17.77 -11.92 -6.44
CA GLY A 69 -16.95 -12.90 -5.72
C GLY A 69 -15.49 -12.47 -5.62
N LEU A 70 -14.94 -11.91 -6.69
CA LEU A 70 -13.56 -11.41 -6.71
C LEU A 70 -13.35 -10.23 -5.74
N LYS A 71 -14.27 -9.25 -5.75
CA LYS A 71 -14.27 -8.12 -4.80
C LYS A 71 -14.39 -8.59 -3.35
N MET A 72 -15.25 -9.55 -3.09
CA MET A 72 -15.43 -10.13 -1.76
C MET A 72 -14.16 -10.85 -1.29
N THR A 73 -13.51 -11.61 -2.16
CA THR A 73 -12.26 -12.32 -1.85
C THR A 73 -11.12 -11.36 -1.56
N GLU A 74 -10.96 -10.29 -2.35
CA GLU A 74 -10.00 -9.22 -2.09
C GLU A 74 -10.26 -8.57 -0.72
N GLY A 75 -11.51 -8.22 -0.43
CA GLY A 75 -11.90 -7.60 0.84
C GLY A 75 -11.58 -8.50 2.06
N ILE A 76 -11.84 -9.79 1.96
CA ILE A 76 -11.52 -10.78 3.01
C ILE A 76 -10.00 -10.86 3.19
N LEU A 77 -9.24 -10.94 2.10
CA LEU A 77 -7.78 -11.01 2.13
C LEU A 77 -7.19 -9.76 2.80
N LEU A 78 -7.59 -8.56 2.39
CA LEU A 78 -7.13 -7.30 2.98
C LEU A 78 -7.50 -7.20 4.45
N SER A 79 -8.72 -7.60 4.84
CA SER A 79 -9.13 -7.58 6.24
C SER A 79 -8.32 -8.56 7.09
N THR A 80 -7.96 -9.71 6.54
CA THR A 80 -7.10 -10.70 7.21
C THR A 80 -5.69 -10.15 7.39
N LEU A 81 -5.12 -9.55 6.35
CA LEU A 81 -3.81 -8.91 6.43
C LEU A 81 -3.79 -7.78 7.47
N LYS A 82 -4.86 -6.98 7.54
CA LYS A 82 -5.01 -5.92 8.54
C LYS A 82 -5.01 -6.44 9.97
N LYS A 83 -5.65 -7.59 10.23
CA LYS A 83 -5.62 -8.23 11.56
C LYS A 83 -4.20 -8.60 12.02
N HIS A 84 -3.29 -8.81 11.07
CA HIS A 84 -1.87 -9.11 11.33
C HIS A 84 -0.96 -7.89 11.24
N GLY A 85 -1.55 -6.67 11.25
CA GLY A 85 -0.81 -5.42 11.27
C GLY A 85 -0.34 -4.95 9.90
N LEU A 86 -0.78 -5.58 8.80
CA LEU A 86 -0.50 -5.12 7.45
C LEU A 86 -1.62 -4.18 6.98
N GLU A 87 -1.29 -2.91 6.83
CA GLU A 87 -2.21 -1.87 6.40
C GLU A 87 -1.89 -1.42 4.98
N ARG A 88 -2.93 -1.32 4.16
CA ARG A 88 -2.86 -0.76 2.81
C ARG A 88 -3.04 0.76 2.86
N PHE A 89 -2.26 1.48 2.07
CA PHE A 89 -2.44 2.92 1.90
C PHE A 89 -2.22 3.30 0.42
N ASP A 90 -2.91 4.34 0.00
CA ASP A 90 -2.81 4.87 -1.36
C ASP A 90 -2.20 6.27 -1.32
N PRO A 91 -0.98 6.46 -1.85
CA PRO A 91 -0.37 7.76 -1.89
C PRO A 91 -1.05 8.78 -2.83
N SER A 92 -1.94 8.33 -3.72
CA SER A 92 -2.71 9.23 -4.60
C SER A 92 -3.98 9.77 -3.95
N GLU A 93 -4.38 9.23 -2.79
CA GLU A 93 -5.51 9.79 -2.06
C GLU A 93 -5.16 11.22 -1.60
N PRO A 94 -6.02 12.21 -1.89
CA PRO A 94 -5.77 13.58 -1.47
C PRO A 94 -5.72 13.69 0.05
N GLN A 95 -4.97 14.67 0.54
CA GLN A 95 -4.94 15.00 1.96
C GLN A 95 -6.32 15.52 2.42
N GLU A 96 -6.52 15.66 3.73
CA GLU A 96 -7.77 16.17 4.31
C GLU A 96 -8.16 17.57 3.79
N ASP A 97 -7.19 18.36 3.33
CA ASP A 97 -7.38 19.67 2.71
C ASP A 97 -7.67 19.61 1.19
N GLY A 98 -7.82 18.41 0.62
CA GLY A 98 -8.09 18.18 -0.80
C GLY A 98 -6.89 18.35 -1.72
N LYS A 99 -5.69 18.61 -1.18
CA LYS A 99 -4.47 18.74 -1.97
C LYS A 99 -3.81 17.39 -2.24
N PRO A 100 -3.07 17.24 -3.36
CA PRO A 100 -2.26 16.07 -3.60
C PRO A 100 -1.25 15.84 -2.47
N GLN A 101 -0.94 14.58 -2.18
CA GLN A 101 0.14 14.26 -1.28
C GLN A 101 1.48 14.65 -1.90
N LYS A 102 2.40 15.15 -1.08
CA LYS A 102 3.78 15.39 -1.51
C LYS A 102 4.58 14.10 -1.47
N PHE A 103 5.48 13.97 -2.44
CA PHE A 103 6.41 12.85 -2.47
C PHE A 103 7.30 12.82 -1.21
N ASN A 104 7.33 11.68 -0.55
CA ASN A 104 8.18 11.44 0.60
C ASN A 104 9.08 10.22 0.32
N PRO A 105 10.40 10.41 0.15
CA PRO A 105 11.32 9.31 -0.17
C PRO A 105 11.34 8.18 0.85
N ASN A 106 10.91 8.42 2.09
CA ASN A 106 10.90 7.40 3.15
C ASN A 106 9.74 6.40 3.01
N VAL A 107 8.68 6.79 2.31
CA VAL A 107 7.43 6.01 2.20
C VAL A 107 6.97 5.83 0.76
N HIS A 108 7.55 6.58 -0.19
CA HIS A 108 7.19 6.56 -1.60
C HIS A 108 8.40 6.18 -2.46
N GLU A 109 8.17 5.40 -3.49
CA GLU A 109 9.15 5.10 -4.54
C GLU A 109 8.69 5.76 -5.84
N ALA A 110 9.51 6.68 -6.37
CA ALA A 110 9.23 7.32 -7.65
C ALA A 110 9.56 6.34 -8.79
N THR A 111 8.54 5.92 -9.52
CA THR A 111 8.74 5.07 -10.70
C THR A 111 9.00 5.91 -11.94
N PHE A 112 8.36 7.06 -12.02
CA PHE A 112 8.39 7.92 -13.20
C PHE A 112 8.10 9.38 -12.82
N MET A 113 8.74 10.33 -13.50
CA MET A 113 8.50 11.76 -13.32
C MET A 113 8.07 12.38 -14.63
N THR A 114 6.92 13.09 -14.62
CA THR A 114 6.41 13.78 -15.80
C THR A 114 5.94 15.19 -15.46
N LYS A 115 5.78 16.03 -16.46
CA LYS A 115 5.23 17.37 -16.29
C LYS A 115 3.72 17.32 -16.48
N VAL A 116 2.99 17.88 -15.52
CA VAL A 116 1.54 18.08 -15.64
C VAL A 116 1.21 19.51 -15.23
N ASP A 117 0.37 20.17 -16.04
CA ASP A 117 -0.08 21.52 -15.75
C ASP A 117 -1.07 21.50 -14.57
N GLY A 118 -0.91 22.47 -13.67
CA GLY A 118 -1.80 22.60 -12.51
C GLY A 118 -1.36 21.86 -11.24
N MET A 119 -0.21 21.15 -11.26
CA MET A 119 0.36 20.49 -10.08
C MET A 119 1.69 21.11 -9.69
N GLU A 120 2.03 21.08 -8.41
CA GLU A 120 3.29 21.58 -7.90
C GLU A 120 4.41 20.55 -8.02
N ASP A 121 5.66 21.02 -7.90
CA ASP A 121 6.82 20.12 -7.88
C ASP A 121 6.77 19.19 -6.66
N GLY A 122 6.94 17.89 -6.93
CA GLY A 122 6.88 16.87 -5.89
C GLY A 122 5.48 16.38 -5.53
N ASP A 123 4.41 16.81 -6.22
CA ASP A 123 3.08 16.26 -6.00
C ASP A 123 2.97 14.83 -6.54
N VAL A 124 2.31 13.96 -5.79
CA VAL A 124 1.96 12.61 -6.23
C VAL A 124 0.76 12.68 -7.17
N MET A 125 0.95 12.25 -8.41
CA MET A 125 -0.08 12.31 -9.44
C MET A 125 -0.89 11.02 -9.53
N PHE A 126 -0.20 9.90 -9.56
CA PHE A 126 -0.80 8.60 -9.79
C PHE A 126 -0.02 7.51 -9.06
N THR A 127 -0.74 6.58 -8.46
CA THR A 127 -0.17 5.40 -7.81
C THR A 127 -0.27 4.19 -8.72
N GLN A 128 0.86 3.66 -9.15
CA GLN A 128 0.90 2.45 -9.99
C GLN A 128 0.55 1.19 -9.19
N SER A 129 0.98 1.14 -7.94
CA SER A 129 0.65 0.08 -6.99
C SER A 129 0.45 0.70 -5.61
N LYS A 130 -0.57 0.27 -4.88
CA LYS A 130 -0.84 0.75 -3.53
C LYS A 130 0.27 0.33 -2.58
N GLY A 131 0.52 1.15 -1.57
CA GLY A 131 1.53 0.91 -0.56
C GLY A 131 1.02 0.03 0.57
N PHE A 132 1.96 -0.59 1.28
CA PHE A 132 1.67 -1.42 2.44
C PHE A 132 2.62 -1.10 3.59
N LYS A 133 2.07 -1.06 4.81
CA LYS A 133 2.81 -0.91 6.06
C LYS A 133 2.57 -2.13 6.94
N LEU A 134 3.63 -2.66 7.54
CA LEU A 134 3.53 -3.71 8.55
C LEU A 134 3.92 -3.12 9.90
N ASN A 135 2.97 -3.06 10.83
CA ASN A 135 3.17 -2.49 12.16
C ASN A 135 3.86 -1.11 12.12
N GLY A 136 3.41 -0.24 11.21
CA GLY A 136 3.97 1.10 10.99
C GLY A 136 5.20 1.18 10.11
N ARG A 137 5.85 0.06 9.77
CA ARG A 137 7.00 0.01 8.86
C ARG A 137 6.53 -0.16 7.41
N VAL A 138 6.92 0.76 6.54
CA VAL A 138 6.60 0.66 5.11
C VAL A 138 7.34 -0.52 4.49
N LEU A 139 6.59 -1.41 3.84
CA LEU A 139 7.14 -2.57 3.12
C LEU A 139 7.33 -2.28 1.64
N ARG A 140 6.35 -1.63 1.02
CA ARG A 140 6.37 -1.36 -0.43
C ARG A 140 5.48 -0.17 -0.77
N VAL A 141 6.02 0.72 -1.60
CA VAL A 141 5.26 1.77 -2.28
C VAL A 141 5.79 1.94 -3.69
N ARG A 142 4.89 2.03 -4.67
CA ARG A 142 5.22 2.48 -6.02
C ARG A 142 4.32 3.65 -6.37
N THR A 143 4.92 4.77 -6.64
CA THR A 143 4.22 6.02 -6.90
C THR A 143 4.78 6.67 -8.14
N ILE A 144 3.92 7.19 -9.00
CA ILE A 144 4.35 8.11 -10.06
C ILE A 144 4.30 9.52 -9.49
N VAL A 145 5.42 10.22 -9.56
CA VAL A 145 5.54 11.59 -9.07
C VAL A 145 5.59 12.56 -10.23
N THR A 146 4.90 13.65 -10.09
CA THR A 146 4.95 14.74 -11.06
C THR A 146 6.08 15.72 -10.77
N ARG A 147 6.64 16.21 -11.86
CA ARG A 147 7.41 17.43 -12.07
C ARG A 147 8.69 17.64 -11.27
N ARG A 148 9.77 17.74 -12.02
CA ARG A 148 10.95 18.53 -11.70
C ARG A 148 11.08 19.63 -12.75
N GLU A 149 10.93 20.85 -12.35
CA GLU A 149 11.44 21.96 -13.13
C GLU A 149 12.97 21.86 -13.10
N ARG A 150 13.62 21.66 -14.24
CA ARG A 150 15.05 21.88 -14.32
C ARG A 150 15.26 23.36 -13.98
N ARG A 151 15.85 23.66 -12.82
CA ARG A 151 16.51 24.94 -12.66
C ARG A 151 17.53 25.04 -13.78
N ASN A 152 17.28 25.89 -14.75
CA ASN A 152 18.32 26.40 -15.62
C ASN A 152 19.31 27.10 -14.67
N ILE A 153 20.42 26.43 -14.39
CA ILE A 153 21.62 27.08 -13.87
C ILE A 153 22.19 27.74 -15.11
N GLY A 154 21.88 29.06 -15.27
CA GLY A 154 22.57 29.93 -16.17
C GLY A 154 23.95 30.28 -15.63
#